data_4befdd30d17572dc858e6cb1ebab47b6
#
_entry.id   4befdd30d17572dc858e6cb1ebab47b6
#
_cell.length_a   1.000
_cell.length_b   1.000
_cell.length_c   1.000
_cell.angle_alpha   90.00
_cell.angle_beta   90.00
_cell.angle_gamma   90.00
#
_symmetry.space_group_name_H-M   'P 1'
#
loop_
_entity.id
_entity.type
_entity.pdbx_description
1 polymer ?
#
loop_
_entity_poly.entity_id
_entity_poly.type
_entity_poly.pdbx_seq_one_letter_code
_entity_poly.pdbx_strand_id
1 'polypeptide(L)'
;MADQPPKDGDGERDPFAEFDQMNGAGIVRDPYPTFAEMRRECPVLKGPLGDRFGLPLAEQSMPSHSGEYYTALSYEAVQQVLLDGETFSSSGYAPTVGMLMGHSILEMDEPEHGRYRALIQQAFSLKVMERWEHVIVAPIVDDLIDRFAARGRADLVHELTLPFPIQVIAAMLGLPEADLPQFHRWAVELISITVDIMRGIEASQKLRDYFAGILAVRRTEPREDVISVLAHAELDGQRLTDEEIFAFLRLLLPAGAETTYRSSSNLLLGLLSRPEQLAAVREDRGLMKRAIEEGLRWEPPLTGIARLVMRDTVVAGVPVPRGAVIGVSLGAANHDETRWEQPDTFDIFREPKPHMAFAYGAHTCLGMHLARMETRVMMNAVLDRLPGLRLDPAAADVHITGLGFRAPRQLPVVFDPR
;
A
#
# COMPACT_ATOMS: atom_id res chain seq x y z
N MET A 1 -0.15 11.88 -28.28
CA MET A 1 -0.72 12.99 -27.48
C MET A 1 -1.16 12.32 -26.19
N ALA A 2 -0.46 12.59 -25.08
CA ALA A 2 -0.89 12.08 -23.79
C ALA A 2 -2.25 12.68 -23.44
N ASP A 3 -3.23 11.83 -23.17
CA ASP A 3 -4.55 12.25 -22.71
C ASP A 3 -4.39 13.08 -21.44
N GLN A 4 -5.00 14.25 -21.40
CA GLN A 4 -5.03 15.04 -20.17
C GLN A 4 -5.84 14.29 -19.12
N PRO A 5 -5.39 14.28 -17.84
CA PRO A 5 -6.12 13.61 -16.78
C PRO A 5 -7.55 14.17 -16.67
N PRO A 6 -8.53 13.36 -16.29
CA PRO A 6 -9.90 13.81 -16.09
C PRO A 6 -9.95 14.91 -15.03
N LYS A 7 -10.83 15.89 -15.24
CA LYS A 7 -11.10 16.95 -14.28
C LYS A 7 -12.19 16.47 -13.32
N ASP A 8 -12.08 16.81 -12.03
CA ASP A 8 -13.15 16.63 -11.08
C ASP A 8 -14.37 17.53 -11.41
N GLY A 9 -15.48 17.37 -10.63
CA GLY A 9 -16.72 18.11 -10.89
C GLY A 9 -16.61 19.63 -10.81
N ASP A 10 -15.52 20.16 -10.23
CA ASP A 10 -15.23 21.60 -10.11
C ASP A 10 -14.25 22.10 -11.17
N GLY A 11 -13.80 21.24 -12.09
CA GLY A 11 -12.88 21.58 -13.18
C GLY A 11 -11.40 21.61 -12.73
N GLU A 12 -11.09 21.26 -11.50
CA GLU A 12 -9.73 21.02 -11.01
C GLU A 12 -9.20 19.66 -11.49
N ARG A 13 -7.88 19.52 -11.49
CA ARG A 13 -7.24 18.24 -11.82
C ARG A 13 -7.49 17.24 -10.69
N ASP A 14 -7.83 16.01 -11.07
CA ASP A 14 -7.99 14.91 -10.12
C ASP A 14 -6.62 14.44 -9.61
N PRO A 15 -6.27 14.67 -8.32
CA PRO A 15 -4.96 14.31 -7.79
C PRO A 15 -4.72 12.80 -7.76
N PHE A 16 -5.76 11.97 -7.69
CA PHE A 16 -5.63 10.51 -7.80
C PHE A 16 -5.20 10.10 -9.20
N ALA A 17 -5.86 10.63 -10.22
CA ALA A 17 -5.52 10.32 -11.60
C ALA A 17 -4.09 10.80 -11.94
N GLU A 18 -3.65 11.92 -11.39
CA GLU A 18 -2.29 12.42 -11.55
C GLU A 18 -1.27 11.51 -10.86
N PHE A 19 -1.54 11.09 -9.61
CA PHE A 19 -0.71 10.13 -8.87
C PHE A 19 -0.60 8.80 -9.62
N ASP A 20 -1.70 8.25 -10.09
CA ASP A 20 -1.72 7.02 -10.86
C ASP A 20 -0.92 7.13 -12.17
N GLN A 21 -1.08 8.23 -12.91
CA GLN A 21 -0.33 8.46 -14.13
C GLN A 21 1.18 8.52 -13.89
N MET A 22 1.63 9.16 -12.82
CA MET A 22 3.04 9.20 -12.43
C MET A 22 3.58 7.83 -12.05
N ASN A 23 2.75 6.97 -11.50
CA ASN A 23 3.07 5.58 -11.22
C ASN A 23 2.93 4.67 -12.44
N GLY A 24 2.74 5.23 -13.64
CA GLY A 24 2.70 4.49 -14.90
C GLY A 24 1.36 3.85 -15.24
N ALA A 25 0.27 4.26 -14.55
CA ALA A 25 -1.07 3.80 -14.92
C ALA A 25 -1.43 4.22 -16.35
N GLY A 26 -1.92 3.26 -17.13
CA GLY A 26 -2.20 3.45 -18.55
C GLY A 26 -0.96 3.36 -19.47
N ILE A 27 0.25 3.29 -18.92
CA ILE A 27 1.51 3.15 -19.66
C ILE A 27 2.05 1.72 -19.51
N VAL A 28 2.15 1.24 -18.25
CA VAL A 28 2.69 -0.10 -17.95
C VAL A 28 1.55 -1.04 -17.58
N ARG A 29 1.29 -2.01 -18.44
CA ARG A 29 0.28 -3.05 -18.23
C ARG A 29 0.87 -4.25 -17.49
N ASP A 30 1.96 -4.81 -18.00
CA ASP A 30 2.64 -5.99 -17.45
C ASP A 30 4.14 -5.73 -17.39
N PRO A 31 4.71 -5.47 -16.18
CA PRO A 31 6.14 -5.24 -16.02
C PRO A 31 6.95 -6.53 -15.86
N TYR A 32 6.31 -7.66 -15.56
CA TYR A 32 6.99 -8.88 -15.11
C TYR A 32 7.90 -9.53 -16.15
N PRO A 33 7.55 -9.58 -17.46
CA PRO A 33 8.48 -10.05 -18.49
C PRO A 33 9.76 -9.20 -18.52
N THR A 34 9.64 -7.87 -18.42
CA THR A 34 10.80 -6.97 -18.35
C THR A 34 11.62 -7.20 -17.09
N PHE A 35 10.96 -7.39 -15.93
CA PHE A 35 11.66 -7.72 -14.68
C PHE A 35 12.44 -9.04 -14.79
N ALA A 36 11.86 -10.07 -15.43
CA ALA A 36 12.52 -11.33 -15.65
C ALA A 36 13.74 -11.20 -16.58
N GLU A 37 13.65 -10.38 -17.64
CA GLU A 37 14.79 -10.07 -18.50
C GLU A 37 15.89 -9.35 -17.72
N MET A 38 15.56 -8.29 -17.00
CA MET A 38 16.49 -7.52 -16.16
C MET A 38 17.20 -8.42 -15.13
N ARG A 39 16.43 -9.28 -14.43
CA ARG A 39 16.98 -10.21 -13.43
C ARG A 39 17.95 -11.23 -14.02
N ARG A 40 17.68 -11.70 -15.27
CA ARG A 40 18.59 -12.60 -16.01
C ARG A 40 19.85 -11.89 -16.46
N GLU A 41 19.80 -10.59 -16.76
CA GLU A 41 21.00 -9.79 -17.03
C GLU A 41 21.89 -9.70 -15.79
N CYS A 42 21.29 -9.31 -14.66
CA CYS A 42 21.96 -9.22 -13.37
C CYS A 42 20.92 -9.14 -12.22
N PRO A 43 21.15 -9.80 -11.07
CA PRO A 43 20.24 -9.72 -9.92
C PRO A 43 20.16 -8.31 -9.31
N VAL A 44 21.18 -7.47 -9.55
CA VAL A 44 21.22 -6.04 -9.16
C VAL A 44 21.75 -5.23 -10.33
N LEU A 45 20.91 -4.40 -10.91
CA LEU A 45 21.27 -3.54 -12.04
C LEU A 45 21.64 -2.14 -11.59
N LYS A 46 22.55 -1.48 -12.30
CA LYS A 46 22.83 -0.07 -12.15
C LYS A 46 21.77 0.75 -12.88
N GLY A 47 21.20 1.71 -12.20
CA GLY A 47 20.10 2.57 -12.66
C GLY A 47 18.80 2.33 -11.91
N PRO A 48 17.90 3.33 -11.91
CA PRO A 48 16.57 3.21 -11.32
C PRO A 48 15.65 2.33 -12.20
N LEU A 49 14.73 1.63 -11.59
CA LEU A 49 13.79 0.72 -12.25
C LEU A 49 12.96 1.44 -13.33
N GLY A 50 12.54 2.68 -13.04
CA GLY A 50 11.71 3.48 -13.93
C GLY A 50 12.32 3.75 -15.29
N ASP A 51 13.64 3.80 -15.41
CA ASP A 51 14.33 4.10 -16.67
C ASP A 51 14.00 3.10 -17.78
N ARG A 52 13.81 1.82 -17.43
CA ARG A 52 13.44 0.77 -18.39
C ARG A 52 12.03 0.94 -18.94
N PHE A 53 11.20 1.74 -18.27
CA PHE A 53 9.80 2.00 -18.64
C PHE A 53 9.58 3.47 -19.04
N GLY A 54 10.62 4.32 -19.03
CA GLY A 54 10.51 5.75 -19.32
C GLY A 54 9.73 6.53 -18.25
N LEU A 55 9.74 6.06 -17.00
CA LEU A 55 8.98 6.63 -15.88
C LEU A 55 9.90 7.07 -14.75
N PRO A 56 9.70 8.29 -14.19
CA PRO A 56 10.33 8.69 -12.95
C PRO A 56 9.62 7.99 -11.78
N LEU A 57 10.24 6.98 -11.16
CA LEU A 57 9.69 6.27 -10.02
C LEU A 57 10.20 6.79 -8.66
N ALA A 58 9.64 6.21 -7.58
CA ALA A 58 9.90 6.57 -6.19
C ALA A 58 11.38 6.50 -5.76
N GLU A 59 12.22 5.70 -6.44
CA GLU A 59 13.68 5.72 -6.19
C GLU A 59 14.28 7.10 -6.46
N GLN A 60 13.70 7.84 -7.40
CA GLN A 60 14.09 9.22 -7.69
C GLN A 60 13.61 10.21 -6.62
N SER A 61 12.65 9.82 -5.77
CA SER A 61 12.26 10.62 -4.61
C SER A 61 13.22 10.49 -3.41
N MET A 62 14.24 9.61 -3.50
CA MET A 62 15.33 9.51 -2.55
C MET A 62 16.62 10.05 -3.20
N PRO A 63 17.18 11.17 -2.70
CA PRO A 63 18.39 11.74 -3.30
C PRO A 63 19.60 10.84 -3.06
N SER A 64 20.32 10.50 -4.14
CA SER A 64 21.59 9.79 -4.06
C SER A 64 22.72 10.76 -3.74
N HIS A 65 23.55 10.44 -2.74
CA HIS A 65 24.71 11.26 -2.36
C HIS A 65 25.93 11.02 -3.29
N SER A 66 26.00 9.85 -3.94
CA SER A 66 27.03 9.54 -4.93
C SER A 66 26.62 9.87 -6.37
N GLY A 67 25.33 10.19 -6.59
CA GLY A 67 24.73 10.31 -7.93
C GLY A 67 24.43 8.96 -8.57
N GLU A 68 24.67 7.83 -7.88
CA GLU A 68 24.44 6.50 -8.41
C GLU A 68 23.16 5.86 -7.85
N TYR A 69 22.46 5.13 -8.74
CA TYR A 69 21.27 4.37 -8.43
C TYR A 69 21.46 2.91 -8.83
N TYR A 70 20.90 2.00 -8.06
CA TYR A 70 20.88 0.57 -8.31
C TYR A 70 19.47 0.01 -8.08
N THR A 71 19.16 -1.12 -8.71
CA THR A 71 17.88 -1.82 -8.51
C THR A 71 18.15 -3.30 -8.24
N ALA A 72 17.74 -3.79 -7.06
CA ALA A 72 17.75 -5.20 -6.69
C ALA A 72 16.45 -5.87 -7.18
N LEU A 73 16.58 -6.98 -7.92
CA LEU A 73 15.50 -7.65 -8.65
C LEU A 73 15.26 -9.08 -8.20
N SER A 74 16.31 -9.81 -7.77
CA SER A 74 16.16 -11.18 -7.29
C SER A 74 15.64 -11.20 -5.85
N TYR A 75 14.94 -12.27 -5.47
CA TYR A 75 14.43 -12.45 -4.11
C TYR A 75 15.56 -12.36 -3.07
N GLU A 76 16.68 -13.00 -3.34
CA GLU A 76 17.84 -13.02 -2.44
C GLU A 76 18.46 -11.62 -2.27
N ALA A 77 18.66 -10.88 -3.39
CA ALA A 77 19.20 -9.52 -3.34
C ALA A 77 18.29 -8.57 -2.58
N VAL A 78 16.98 -8.63 -2.83
CA VAL A 78 15.95 -7.85 -2.11
C VAL A 78 15.96 -8.19 -0.63
N GLN A 79 16.02 -9.47 -0.27
CA GLN A 79 16.08 -9.91 1.12
C GLN A 79 17.36 -9.43 1.82
N GLN A 80 18.52 -9.52 1.15
CA GLN A 80 19.80 -9.04 1.67
C GLN A 80 19.71 -7.56 2.04
N VAL A 81 19.21 -6.72 1.14
CA VAL A 81 19.08 -5.26 1.36
C VAL A 81 18.12 -4.96 2.51
N LEU A 82 17.00 -5.66 2.60
CA LEU A 82 15.97 -5.39 3.62
C LEU A 82 16.33 -5.88 5.02
N LEU A 83 17.25 -6.84 5.14
CA LEU A 83 17.69 -7.38 6.44
C LEU A 83 18.84 -6.57 7.07
N ASP A 84 19.69 -5.93 6.28
CA ASP A 84 20.86 -5.20 6.76
C ASP A 84 20.59 -3.69 6.83
N GLY A 85 19.82 -3.26 7.85
CA GLY A 85 19.48 -1.86 8.06
C GLY A 85 20.69 -0.95 8.40
N GLU A 86 21.80 -1.50 8.89
CA GLU A 86 23.02 -0.73 9.14
C GLU A 86 23.71 -0.30 7.83
N THR A 87 23.68 -1.16 6.82
CA THR A 87 24.23 -0.87 5.51
C THR A 87 23.23 -0.14 4.62
N PHE A 88 21.94 -0.46 4.71
CA PHE A 88 20.88 0.03 3.84
C PHE A 88 19.84 0.81 4.64
N SER A 89 20.12 2.07 4.87
CA SER A 89 19.38 2.98 5.74
C SER A 89 18.06 3.44 5.11
N SER A 90 17.07 3.63 5.95
CA SER A 90 15.80 4.28 5.62
C SER A 90 15.89 5.81 5.68
N SER A 91 16.95 6.38 6.28
CA SER A 91 17.11 7.83 6.48
C SER A 91 17.13 8.65 5.18
N GLY A 92 17.37 8.00 4.04
CA GLY A 92 17.27 8.63 2.73
C GLY A 92 15.87 9.17 2.38
N TYR A 93 14.82 8.77 3.09
CA TYR A 93 13.46 9.34 2.94
C TYR A 93 13.28 10.67 3.67
N ALA A 94 14.16 11.04 4.64
CA ALA A 94 14.03 12.24 5.45
C ALA A 94 13.91 13.54 4.62
N PRO A 95 14.76 13.80 3.59
CA PRO A 95 14.69 15.04 2.81
C PRO A 95 13.48 15.13 1.85
N THR A 96 12.71 14.09 1.70
CA THR A 96 11.54 14.02 0.80
C THR A 96 10.27 13.69 1.57
N VAL A 97 10.02 12.42 1.84
CA VAL A 97 8.82 11.98 2.56
C VAL A 97 8.78 12.57 3.97
N GLY A 98 9.91 12.59 4.69
CA GLY A 98 10.02 13.16 6.03
C GLY A 98 9.71 14.66 6.08
N MET A 99 10.06 15.41 5.05
CA MET A 99 9.69 16.83 4.97
C MET A 99 8.17 17.05 4.99
N LEU A 100 7.39 16.12 4.47
CA LEU A 100 5.93 16.21 4.43
C LEU A 100 5.24 15.54 5.59
N MET A 101 5.63 14.29 5.87
CA MET A 101 5.00 13.49 6.91
C MET A 101 5.50 13.89 8.31
N GLY A 102 6.68 14.50 8.40
CA GLY A 102 7.43 14.67 9.63
C GLY A 102 8.32 13.46 9.91
N HIS A 103 9.10 13.52 10.99
CA HIS A 103 9.99 12.43 11.40
C HIS A 103 9.18 11.20 11.82
N SER A 104 9.16 10.19 10.97
CA SER A 104 8.25 9.04 11.09
C SER A 104 9.01 7.71 11.04
N ILE A 105 8.32 6.64 11.42
CA ILE A 105 8.84 5.26 11.37
C ILE A 105 9.39 4.86 10.00
N LEU A 106 8.97 5.52 8.91
CA LEU A 106 9.41 5.18 7.55
C LEU A 106 10.89 5.50 7.31
N GLU A 107 11.40 6.56 7.94
CA GLU A 107 12.76 7.07 7.73
C GLU A 107 13.73 6.77 8.89
N MET A 108 13.20 6.31 10.03
CA MET A 108 14.01 5.98 11.20
C MET A 108 14.83 4.72 10.96
N ASP A 109 16.04 4.69 11.53
CA ASP A 109 16.87 3.49 11.64
C ASP A 109 16.93 3.02 13.10
N GLU A 110 17.51 1.82 13.35
CA GLU A 110 17.74 1.34 14.71
C GLU A 110 18.81 2.18 15.44
N PRO A 111 18.68 2.43 16.74
CA PRO A 111 17.68 1.87 17.69
C PRO A 111 16.38 2.68 17.79
N GLU A 112 16.31 3.85 17.18
CA GLU A 112 15.15 4.76 17.25
C GLU A 112 13.90 4.12 16.65
N HIS A 113 14.05 3.49 15.48
CA HIS A 113 12.97 2.78 14.81
C HIS A 113 12.30 1.75 15.72
N GLY A 114 13.07 0.88 16.39
CA GLY A 114 12.54 -0.17 17.26
C GLY A 114 11.75 0.39 18.44
N ARG A 115 12.25 1.45 19.08
CA ARG A 115 11.55 2.14 20.17
C ARG A 115 10.21 2.73 19.69
N TYR A 116 10.26 3.49 18.62
CA TYR A 116 9.08 4.17 18.06
C TYR A 116 8.04 3.14 17.59
N ARG A 117 8.49 2.10 16.88
CA ARG A 117 7.63 1.00 16.44
C ARG A 117 6.91 0.32 17.60
N ALA A 118 7.61 0.02 18.71
CA ALA A 118 7.03 -0.64 19.86
C ALA A 118 5.93 0.20 20.54
N LEU A 119 6.05 1.53 20.55
CA LEU A 119 5.01 2.44 21.05
C LEU A 119 3.78 2.43 20.14
N ILE A 120 3.97 2.59 18.83
CA ILE A 120 2.87 2.62 17.86
C ILE A 120 2.14 1.27 17.80
N GLN A 121 2.87 0.16 17.89
CA GLN A 121 2.30 -1.18 17.78
C GLN A 121 1.29 -1.49 18.88
N GLN A 122 1.29 -0.76 20.00
CA GLN A 122 0.28 -0.89 21.05
C GLN A 122 -1.14 -0.58 20.52
N ALA A 123 -1.27 0.32 19.54
CA ALA A 123 -2.54 0.64 18.89
C ALA A 123 -3.04 -0.47 17.93
N PHE A 124 -2.18 -1.41 17.54
CA PHE A 124 -2.47 -2.47 16.58
C PHE A 124 -2.39 -3.88 17.22
N SER A 125 -2.76 -4.00 18.49
CA SER A 125 -2.77 -5.30 19.16
C SER A 125 -3.85 -6.22 18.58
N LEU A 126 -3.63 -7.55 18.68
CA LEU A 126 -4.59 -8.55 18.16
C LEU A 126 -6.01 -8.33 18.72
N LYS A 127 -6.13 -8.06 20.03
CA LYS A 127 -7.41 -7.79 20.67
C LYS A 127 -8.13 -6.56 20.09
N VAL A 128 -7.38 -5.52 19.77
CA VAL A 128 -7.93 -4.30 19.15
C VAL A 128 -8.38 -4.62 17.72
N MET A 129 -7.59 -5.35 16.95
CA MET A 129 -7.93 -5.74 15.58
C MET A 129 -9.16 -6.66 15.51
N GLU A 130 -9.27 -7.65 16.41
CA GLU A 130 -10.48 -8.50 16.51
C GLU A 130 -11.74 -7.68 16.76
N ARG A 131 -11.65 -6.66 17.61
CA ARG A 131 -12.78 -5.77 17.84
C ARG A 131 -13.09 -4.92 16.60
N TRP A 132 -12.08 -4.34 15.94
CA TRP A 132 -12.28 -3.54 14.73
C TRP A 132 -12.94 -4.33 13.60
N GLU A 133 -12.62 -5.62 13.47
CA GLU A 133 -13.26 -6.50 12.50
C GLU A 133 -14.80 -6.41 12.57
N HIS A 134 -15.35 -6.47 13.79
CA HIS A 134 -16.79 -6.52 14.00
C HIS A 134 -17.46 -5.15 14.12
N VAL A 135 -16.79 -4.16 14.74
CA VAL A 135 -17.42 -2.87 15.03
C VAL A 135 -17.09 -1.77 14.02
N ILE A 136 -16.11 -1.97 13.15
CA ILE A 136 -15.66 -1.00 12.13
C ILE A 136 -15.73 -1.61 10.74
N VAL A 137 -14.94 -2.66 10.50
CA VAL A 137 -14.67 -3.16 9.15
C VAL A 137 -15.91 -3.79 8.53
N ALA A 138 -16.56 -4.72 9.21
CA ALA A 138 -17.74 -5.40 8.68
C ALA A 138 -18.91 -4.43 8.41
N PRO A 139 -19.30 -3.51 9.35
CA PRO A 139 -20.36 -2.55 9.07
C PRO A 139 -20.09 -1.62 7.89
N ILE A 140 -18.84 -1.16 7.72
CA ILE A 140 -18.47 -0.29 6.58
C ILE A 140 -18.58 -1.06 5.26
N VAL A 141 -18.11 -2.30 5.21
CA VAL A 141 -18.24 -3.14 4.01
C VAL A 141 -19.69 -3.39 3.67
N ASP A 142 -20.52 -3.70 4.66
CA ASP A 142 -21.94 -3.96 4.48
C ASP A 142 -22.67 -2.73 3.93
N ASP A 143 -22.44 -1.54 4.51
CA ASP A 143 -23.02 -0.28 4.06
C ASP A 143 -22.61 0.04 2.61
N LEU A 144 -21.34 -0.15 2.24
CA LEU A 144 -20.89 0.08 0.87
C LEU A 144 -21.57 -0.88 -0.11
N ILE A 145 -21.69 -2.17 0.23
CA ILE A 145 -22.35 -3.15 -0.64
C ILE A 145 -23.84 -2.84 -0.77
N ASP A 146 -24.53 -2.40 0.30
CA ASP A 146 -25.95 -2.04 0.27
C ASP A 146 -26.26 -0.96 -0.76
N ARG A 147 -25.35 -0.05 -1.02
CA ARG A 147 -25.55 1.05 -1.99
C ARG A 147 -25.70 0.58 -3.43
N PHE A 148 -25.20 -0.63 -3.77
CA PHE A 148 -25.25 -1.12 -5.15
C PHE A 148 -25.86 -2.53 -5.31
N ALA A 149 -26.02 -3.32 -4.25
CA ALA A 149 -26.45 -4.71 -4.33
C ALA A 149 -27.76 -4.92 -5.11
N ALA A 150 -28.73 -3.98 -4.96
CA ALA A 150 -30.01 -4.05 -5.67
C ALA A 150 -29.91 -3.75 -7.18
N ARG A 151 -28.78 -3.21 -7.69
CA ARG A 151 -28.64 -2.84 -9.08
C ARG A 151 -28.19 -3.99 -9.99
N GLY A 152 -27.69 -5.10 -9.43
CA GLY A 152 -27.16 -6.24 -10.17
C GLY A 152 -25.87 -5.95 -10.95
N ARG A 153 -25.30 -4.78 -10.76
CA ARG A 153 -24.04 -4.33 -11.37
C ARG A 153 -23.35 -3.27 -10.53
N ALA A 154 -22.03 -3.23 -10.57
CA ALA A 154 -21.20 -2.21 -9.89
C ALA A 154 -19.83 -2.10 -10.56
N ASP A 155 -19.13 -1.00 -10.29
CA ASP A 155 -17.70 -0.91 -10.42
C ASP A 155 -17.07 -1.11 -9.02
N LEU A 156 -16.52 -2.29 -8.77
CA LEU A 156 -16.00 -2.62 -7.43
C LEU A 156 -14.79 -1.78 -7.02
N VAL A 157 -14.05 -1.15 -7.96
CA VAL A 157 -13.00 -0.20 -7.58
C VAL A 157 -13.63 1.04 -6.95
N HIS A 158 -14.47 1.73 -7.68
CA HIS A 158 -15.00 3.03 -7.25
C HIS A 158 -16.06 2.93 -6.16
N GLU A 159 -16.81 1.82 -6.12
CA GLU A 159 -17.95 1.69 -5.21
C GLU A 159 -17.64 0.87 -3.95
N LEU A 160 -16.53 0.14 -3.91
CA LEU A 160 -16.16 -0.69 -2.77
C LEU A 160 -14.69 -0.52 -2.36
N THR A 161 -13.73 -0.98 -3.18
CA THR A 161 -12.35 -1.14 -2.72
C THR A 161 -11.63 0.19 -2.47
N LEU A 162 -11.92 1.25 -3.22
CA LEU A 162 -11.33 2.58 -3.04
C LEU A 162 -11.91 3.32 -1.80
N PRO A 163 -13.24 3.43 -1.60
CA PRO A 163 -13.79 4.12 -0.43
C PRO A 163 -13.64 3.35 0.88
N PHE A 164 -13.51 2.04 0.84
CA PHE A 164 -13.50 1.17 2.01
C PHE A 164 -12.35 1.46 2.98
N PRO A 165 -11.05 1.42 2.59
CA PRO A 165 -9.95 1.54 3.55
C PRO A 165 -9.86 2.92 4.20
N ILE A 166 -10.20 3.99 3.46
CA ILE A 166 -10.16 5.35 4.03
C ILE A 166 -11.24 5.52 5.11
N GLN A 167 -12.43 4.92 4.92
CA GLN A 167 -13.48 4.93 5.93
C GLN A 167 -13.08 4.13 7.16
N VAL A 168 -12.40 2.99 6.98
CA VAL A 168 -11.87 2.18 8.09
C VAL A 168 -10.83 2.99 8.88
N ILE A 169 -9.85 3.61 8.22
CA ILE A 169 -8.84 4.43 8.89
C ILE A 169 -9.50 5.57 9.67
N ALA A 170 -10.42 6.30 9.07
CA ALA A 170 -11.10 7.40 9.74
C ALA A 170 -11.89 6.93 10.98
N ALA A 171 -12.59 5.80 10.89
CA ALA A 171 -13.30 5.20 12.01
C ALA A 171 -12.34 4.72 13.12
N MET A 172 -11.21 4.11 12.76
CA MET A 172 -10.16 3.73 13.72
C MET A 172 -9.55 4.92 14.45
N LEU A 173 -9.44 6.07 13.78
CA LEU A 173 -8.99 7.33 14.36
C LEU A 173 -10.09 8.05 15.16
N GLY A 174 -11.33 7.55 15.12
CA GLY A 174 -12.47 8.16 15.81
C GLY A 174 -12.86 9.52 15.23
N LEU A 175 -12.70 9.71 13.89
CA LEU A 175 -13.03 10.95 13.20
C LEU A 175 -14.54 11.04 12.95
N PRO A 176 -15.11 12.26 12.97
CA PRO A 176 -16.51 12.45 12.60
C PRO A 176 -16.76 12.09 11.14
N GLU A 177 -17.88 11.41 10.86
CA GLU A 177 -18.25 11.02 9.49
C GLU A 177 -18.37 12.23 8.55
N ALA A 178 -18.83 13.38 9.07
CA ALA A 178 -18.94 14.61 8.31
C ALA A 178 -17.60 15.14 7.77
N ASP A 179 -16.48 14.76 8.40
CA ASP A 179 -15.13 15.21 8.03
C ASP A 179 -14.49 14.31 6.95
N LEU A 180 -15.07 13.13 6.68
CA LEU A 180 -14.52 12.14 5.75
C LEU A 180 -14.17 12.69 4.37
N PRO A 181 -15.03 13.48 3.69
CA PRO A 181 -14.72 13.99 2.36
C PRO A 181 -13.48 14.91 2.37
N GLN A 182 -13.38 15.77 3.39
CA GLN A 182 -12.27 16.71 3.52
C GLN A 182 -10.98 15.98 3.92
N PHE A 183 -11.09 15.02 4.82
CA PHE A 183 -9.99 14.16 5.25
C PHE A 183 -9.42 13.36 4.08
N HIS A 184 -10.28 12.76 3.26
CA HIS A 184 -9.90 12.03 2.06
C HIS A 184 -9.17 12.95 1.05
N ARG A 185 -9.69 14.15 0.79
CA ARG A 185 -9.04 15.13 -0.08
C ARG A 185 -7.62 15.44 0.38
N TRP A 186 -7.42 15.75 1.67
CA TRP A 186 -6.09 16.04 2.22
C TRP A 186 -5.15 14.84 2.15
N ALA A 187 -5.65 13.62 2.36
CA ALA A 187 -4.85 12.40 2.25
C ALA A 187 -4.29 12.22 0.83
N VAL A 188 -5.12 12.48 -0.18
CA VAL A 188 -4.70 12.38 -1.58
C VAL A 188 -3.74 13.50 -1.98
N GLU A 189 -4.03 14.74 -1.59
CA GLU A 189 -3.14 15.89 -1.83
C GLU A 189 -1.76 15.64 -1.19
N LEU A 190 -1.73 14.99 -0.02
CA LEU A 190 -0.49 14.65 0.69
C LEU A 190 0.39 13.67 -0.11
N ILE A 191 -0.18 12.68 -0.80
CA ILE A 191 0.60 11.70 -1.59
C ILE A 191 0.95 12.22 -2.99
N SER A 192 0.24 13.23 -3.47
CA SER A 192 0.45 13.83 -4.80
C SER A 192 1.61 14.83 -4.87
N ILE A 193 2.50 14.80 -3.89
CA ILE A 193 3.69 15.68 -3.75
C ILE A 193 4.55 15.76 -5.02
N THR A 194 4.68 14.67 -5.73
CA THR A 194 5.48 14.59 -6.95
C THR A 194 4.86 15.40 -8.09
N VAL A 195 3.57 15.71 -7.98
CA VAL A 195 2.82 16.55 -8.94
C VAL A 195 2.88 18.02 -8.52
N ASP A 196 2.60 18.29 -7.24
CA ASP A 196 2.56 19.63 -6.66
C ASP A 196 3.03 19.60 -5.20
N ILE A 197 4.32 19.88 -5.00
CA ILE A 197 4.95 19.88 -3.68
C ILE A 197 4.31 20.89 -2.71
N MET A 198 3.89 22.06 -3.24
CA MET A 198 3.28 23.09 -2.39
C MET A 198 1.92 22.66 -1.87
N ARG A 199 1.09 22.03 -2.72
CA ARG A 199 -0.20 21.45 -2.33
C ARG A 199 -0.01 20.33 -1.29
N GLY A 200 1.00 19.47 -1.46
CA GLY A 200 1.34 18.42 -0.48
C GLY A 200 1.75 19.01 0.88
N ILE A 201 2.58 20.06 0.91
CA ILE A 201 2.97 20.75 2.13
C ILE A 201 1.75 21.38 2.82
N GLU A 202 0.88 22.03 2.07
CA GLU A 202 -0.35 22.65 2.61
C GLU A 202 -1.31 21.60 3.18
N ALA A 203 -1.50 20.48 2.49
CA ALA A 203 -2.30 19.35 2.99
C ALA A 203 -1.69 18.75 4.27
N SER A 204 -0.38 18.59 4.33
CA SER A 204 0.35 18.15 5.54
C SER A 204 0.08 19.07 6.74
N GLN A 205 0.13 20.38 6.53
CA GLN A 205 -0.13 21.37 7.59
C GLN A 205 -1.61 21.31 8.05
N LYS A 206 -2.56 21.23 7.13
CA LYS A 206 -3.99 21.10 7.45
C LYS A 206 -4.28 19.85 8.26
N LEU A 207 -3.69 18.71 7.88
CA LEU A 207 -3.81 17.46 8.64
C LEU A 207 -3.20 17.57 10.03
N ARG A 208 -2.02 18.17 10.16
CA ARG A 208 -1.37 18.39 11.44
C ARG A 208 -2.27 19.21 12.39
N ASP A 209 -2.80 20.33 11.91
CA ASP A 209 -3.63 21.22 12.71
C ASP A 209 -4.97 20.54 13.09
N TYR A 210 -5.55 19.78 12.17
CA TYR A 210 -6.72 18.97 12.44
C TYR A 210 -6.49 17.92 13.53
N PHE A 211 -5.39 17.15 13.43
CA PHE A 211 -5.04 16.17 14.44
C PHE A 211 -4.64 16.79 15.79
N ALA A 212 -4.04 17.99 15.79
CA ALA A 212 -3.69 18.69 17.02
C ALA A 212 -4.93 18.99 17.88
N GLY A 213 -6.02 19.43 17.24
CA GLY A 213 -7.29 19.65 17.94
C GLY A 213 -7.87 18.36 18.56
N ILE A 214 -7.81 17.26 17.81
CA ILE A 214 -8.30 15.96 18.29
C ILE A 214 -7.42 15.42 19.42
N LEU A 215 -6.10 15.44 19.25
CA LEU A 215 -5.13 14.92 20.24
C LEU A 215 -5.26 15.65 21.58
N ALA A 216 -5.44 16.97 21.56
CA ALA A 216 -5.63 17.76 22.79
C ALA A 216 -6.84 17.25 23.60
N VAL A 217 -7.94 16.93 22.93
CA VAL A 217 -9.13 16.34 23.58
C VAL A 217 -8.83 14.92 24.07
N ARG A 218 -8.16 14.07 23.27
CA ARG A 218 -7.87 12.67 23.63
C ARG A 218 -6.90 12.52 24.80
N ARG A 219 -6.07 13.53 25.07
CA ARG A 219 -5.19 13.54 26.24
C ARG A 219 -5.97 13.65 27.56
N THR A 220 -7.13 14.29 27.55
CA THR A 220 -7.97 14.50 28.76
C THR A 220 -9.21 13.60 28.76
N GLU A 221 -9.72 13.27 27.59
CA GLU A 221 -10.93 12.47 27.38
C GLU A 221 -10.62 11.32 26.41
N PRO A 222 -9.91 10.26 26.85
CA PRO A 222 -9.55 9.15 26.00
C PRO A 222 -10.77 8.40 25.51
N ARG A 223 -10.71 7.93 24.25
CA ARG A 223 -11.72 7.08 23.61
C ARG A 223 -11.08 5.77 23.17
N GLU A 224 -11.91 4.88 22.62
CA GLU A 224 -11.44 3.61 22.08
C GLU A 224 -10.96 3.75 20.62
N ASP A 225 -10.04 4.70 20.38
CA ASP A 225 -9.47 5.01 19.07
C ASP A 225 -7.92 5.00 19.08
N VAL A 226 -7.31 4.96 17.89
CA VAL A 226 -5.86 4.94 17.72
C VAL A 226 -5.20 6.18 18.33
N ILE A 227 -5.81 7.37 18.16
CA ILE A 227 -5.25 8.63 18.69
C ILE A 227 -5.15 8.57 20.20
N SER A 228 -6.18 8.06 20.88
CA SER A 228 -6.17 7.88 22.34
C SER A 228 -5.09 6.91 22.80
N VAL A 229 -4.90 5.79 22.10
CA VAL A 229 -3.83 4.83 22.43
C VAL A 229 -2.47 5.49 22.25
N LEU A 230 -2.21 6.18 21.15
CA LEU A 230 -0.94 6.86 20.90
C LEU A 230 -0.66 7.98 21.92
N ALA A 231 -1.70 8.73 22.29
CA ALA A 231 -1.60 9.80 23.31
C ALA A 231 -1.11 9.30 24.67
N HIS A 232 -1.36 8.01 24.99
CA HIS A 232 -1.06 7.40 26.29
C HIS A 232 -0.07 6.24 26.21
N ALA A 233 0.39 5.88 25.00
CA ALA A 233 1.39 4.83 24.81
C ALA A 233 2.67 5.15 25.59
N GLU A 234 3.16 4.16 26.34
CA GLU A 234 4.37 4.29 27.16
C GLU A 234 5.22 3.01 27.08
N LEU A 235 6.52 3.19 26.97
CA LEU A 235 7.51 2.14 26.99
C LEU A 235 8.72 2.61 27.81
N ASP A 236 9.04 1.92 28.90
CA ASP A 236 10.16 2.25 29.80
C ASP A 236 10.17 3.73 30.27
N GLY A 237 8.99 4.28 30.58
CA GLY A 237 8.79 5.66 30.99
C GLY A 237 8.86 6.69 29.86
N GLN A 238 9.04 6.26 28.62
CA GLN A 238 9.06 7.11 27.43
C GLN A 238 7.70 7.09 26.72
N ARG A 239 7.29 8.26 26.25
CA ARG A 239 6.05 8.47 25.48
C ARG A 239 6.34 9.12 24.15
N LEU A 240 5.39 9.00 23.22
CA LEU A 240 5.43 9.76 21.98
C LEU A 240 5.19 11.25 22.25
N THR A 241 5.97 12.09 21.61
CA THR A 241 5.69 13.52 21.49
C THR A 241 4.50 13.76 20.56
N ASP A 242 3.88 14.94 20.64
CA ASP A 242 2.77 15.30 19.75
C ASP A 242 3.21 15.29 18.27
N GLU A 243 4.43 15.77 17.97
CA GLU A 243 4.96 15.75 16.60
C GLU A 243 5.21 14.32 16.07
N GLU A 244 5.69 13.41 16.91
CA GLU A 244 5.81 11.98 16.53
C GLU A 244 4.45 11.35 16.26
N ILE A 245 3.42 11.69 17.04
CA ILE A 245 2.04 11.25 16.81
C ILE A 245 1.52 11.82 15.48
N PHE A 246 1.69 13.12 15.23
CA PHE A 246 1.25 13.74 13.98
C PHE A 246 1.96 13.17 12.75
N ALA A 247 3.27 12.90 12.86
CA ALA A 247 4.02 12.26 11.79
C ALA A 247 3.46 10.87 11.45
N PHE A 248 3.17 10.06 12.47
CA PHE A 248 2.56 8.76 12.28
C PHE A 248 1.17 8.84 11.69
N LEU A 249 0.31 9.72 12.18
CA LEU A 249 -1.07 9.87 11.68
C LEU A 249 -1.08 10.31 10.22
N ARG A 250 -0.19 11.22 9.81
CA ARG A 250 -0.05 11.63 8.40
C ARG A 250 0.44 10.47 7.52
N LEU A 251 1.39 9.67 8.01
CA LEU A 251 1.89 8.49 7.29
C LEU A 251 0.82 7.38 7.19
N LEU A 252 0.02 7.18 8.23
CA LEU A 252 -1.00 6.12 8.28
C LEU A 252 -2.01 6.23 7.13
N LEU A 253 -2.36 7.46 6.73
CA LEU A 253 -3.36 7.74 5.70
C LEU A 253 -3.00 7.12 4.34
N PRO A 254 -1.90 7.54 3.69
CA PRO A 254 -1.52 6.97 2.42
C PRO A 254 -1.10 5.51 2.55
N ALA A 255 -0.38 5.15 3.62
CA ALA A 255 0.12 3.79 3.80
C ALA A 255 -1.00 2.75 3.94
N GLY A 256 -2.10 3.10 4.61
CA GLY A 256 -3.21 2.18 4.86
C GLY A 256 -4.28 2.18 3.76
N ALA A 257 -4.62 3.36 3.22
CA ALA A 257 -5.69 3.47 2.23
C ALA A 257 -5.26 2.96 0.85
N GLU A 258 -4.16 3.51 0.31
CA GLU A 258 -3.71 3.24 -1.06
C GLU A 258 -3.36 1.75 -1.30
N THR A 259 -2.63 1.16 -0.38
CA THR A 259 -2.18 -0.22 -0.56
C THR A 259 -3.31 -1.24 -0.39
N THR A 260 -4.24 -0.98 0.52
CA THR A 260 -5.36 -1.90 0.81
C THR A 260 -6.36 -1.92 -0.34
N TYR A 261 -6.74 -0.75 -0.91
CA TYR A 261 -7.67 -0.75 -2.04
C TYR A 261 -7.07 -1.46 -3.25
N ARG A 262 -5.77 -1.24 -3.53
CA ARG A 262 -5.08 -1.85 -4.67
C ARG A 262 -4.97 -3.36 -4.52
N SER A 263 -4.51 -3.84 -3.35
CA SER A 263 -4.40 -5.28 -3.10
C SER A 263 -5.75 -5.99 -3.14
N SER A 264 -6.80 -5.36 -2.62
CA SER A 264 -8.17 -5.89 -2.66
C SER A 264 -8.70 -5.95 -4.10
N SER A 265 -8.47 -4.92 -4.90
CA SER A 265 -8.85 -4.88 -6.32
C SER A 265 -8.09 -5.92 -7.14
N ASN A 266 -6.78 -6.08 -6.88
CA ASN A 266 -5.94 -7.06 -7.57
C ASN A 266 -6.41 -8.49 -7.27
N LEU A 267 -6.71 -8.79 -6.00
CA LEU A 267 -7.24 -10.09 -5.60
C LEU A 267 -8.61 -10.38 -6.25
N LEU A 268 -9.53 -9.40 -6.25
CA LEU A 268 -10.82 -9.53 -6.89
C LEU A 268 -10.67 -9.82 -8.39
N LEU A 269 -9.84 -9.06 -9.09
CA LEU A 269 -9.57 -9.30 -10.52
C LEU A 269 -8.92 -10.67 -10.74
N GLY A 270 -7.97 -11.06 -9.91
CA GLY A 270 -7.31 -12.36 -9.96
C GLY A 270 -8.31 -13.53 -9.91
N LEU A 271 -9.24 -13.48 -8.95
CA LEU A 271 -10.28 -14.49 -8.77
C LEU A 271 -11.36 -14.42 -9.85
N LEU A 272 -11.84 -13.23 -10.21
CA LEU A 272 -12.89 -13.04 -11.22
C LEU A 272 -12.43 -13.47 -12.63
N SER A 273 -11.13 -13.38 -12.91
CA SER A 273 -10.53 -13.85 -14.15
C SER A 273 -10.31 -15.38 -14.19
N ARG A 274 -10.58 -16.08 -13.06
CA ARG A 274 -10.38 -17.55 -12.90
C ARG A 274 -11.58 -18.16 -12.20
N PRO A 275 -12.69 -18.38 -12.92
CA PRO A 275 -13.96 -18.82 -12.33
C PRO A 275 -13.87 -20.11 -11.50
N GLU A 276 -12.96 -21.03 -11.85
CA GLU A 276 -12.70 -22.25 -11.11
C GLU A 276 -12.09 -22.00 -9.72
N GLN A 277 -11.17 -21.04 -9.61
CA GLN A 277 -10.57 -20.69 -8.33
C GLN A 277 -11.55 -19.87 -7.46
N LEU A 278 -12.34 -18.99 -8.10
CA LEU A 278 -13.42 -18.28 -7.41
C LEU A 278 -14.47 -19.25 -6.86
N ALA A 279 -14.85 -20.27 -7.63
CA ALA A 279 -15.78 -21.30 -7.19
C ALA A 279 -15.21 -22.09 -6.01
N ALA A 280 -13.93 -22.48 -6.04
CA ALA A 280 -13.27 -23.18 -4.95
C ALA A 280 -13.28 -22.36 -3.65
N VAL A 281 -12.98 -21.04 -3.71
CA VAL A 281 -13.04 -20.17 -2.52
C VAL A 281 -14.49 -19.99 -2.02
N ARG A 282 -15.47 -20.01 -2.90
CA ARG A 282 -16.89 -19.98 -2.50
C ARG A 282 -17.31 -21.24 -1.76
N GLU A 283 -16.88 -22.39 -2.23
CA GLU A 283 -17.18 -23.70 -1.64
C GLU A 283 -16.42 -23.92 -0.32
N ASP A 284 -15.12 -23.59 -0.29
CA ASP A 284 -14.27 -23.69 0.89
C ASP A 284 -13.66 -22.32 1.27
N ARG A 285 -14.27 -21.64 2.24
CA ARG A 285 -13.78 -20.37 2.79
C ARG A 285 -12.44 -20.48 3.50
N GLY A 286 -11.99 -21.67 3.84
CA GLY A 286 -10.64 -21.92 4.35
C GLY A 286 -9.54 -21.55 3.35
N LEU A 287 -9.86 -21.55 2.05
CA LEU A 287 -8.94 -21.13 0.98
C LEU A 287 -8.76 -19.62 0.91
N MET A 288 -9.62 -18.81 1.55
CA MET A 288 -9.54 -17.35 1.49
C MET A 288 -8.17 -16.81 1.93
N LYS A 289 -7.59 -17.39 3.00
CA LYS A 289 -6.27 -16.99 3.46
C LYS A 289 -5.20 -17.22 2.37
N ARG A 290 -5.26 -18.36 1.66
CA ARG A 290 -4.33 -18.66 0.57
C ARG A 290 -4.55 -17.74 -0.63
N ALA A 291 -5.80 -17.42 -0.96
CA ALA A 291 -6.13 -16.48 -2.02
C ALA A 291 -5.57 -15.07 -1.75
N ILE A 292 -5.66 -14.59 -0.49
CA ILE A 292 -5.10 -13.30 -0.08
C ILE A 292 -3.57 -13.28 -0.23
N GLU A 293 -2.87 -14.30 0.29
CA GLU A 293 -1.40 -14.36 0.18
C GLU A 293 -0.95 -14.48 -1.29
N GLU A 294 -1.65 -15.27 -2.11
CA GLU A 294 -1.35 -15.37 -3.54
C GLU A 294 -1.65 -14.07 -4.29
N GLY A 295 -2.76 -13.37 -3.97
CA GLY A 295 -3.05 -12.06 -4.53
C GLY A 295 -1.95 -11.03 -4.24
N LEU A 296 -1.46 -11.00 -3.00
CA LEU A 296 -0.36 -10.14 -2.56
C LEU A 296 0.97 -10.50 -3.24
N ARG A 297 1.26 -11.80 -3.40
CA ARG A 297 2.44 -12.26 -4.13
C ARG A 297 2.38 -11.89 -5.61
N TRP A 298 1.25 -12.25 -6.26
CA TRP A 298 1.07 -12.12 -7.71
C TRP A 298 1.02 -10.67 -8.16
N GLU A 299 0.29 -9.81 -7.44
CA GLU A 299 0.20 -8.38 -7.76
C GLU A 299 0.29 -7.55 -6.47
N PRO A 300 1.52 -7.36 -5.95
CA PRO A 300 1.72 -6.50 -4.79
C PRO A 300 1.27 -5.06 -5.12
N PRO A 301 0.52 -4.41 -4.22
CA PRO A 301 -0.02 -3.06 -4.47
C PRO A 301 1.07 -2.01 -4.64
N LEU A 302 2.21 -2.20 -3.96
CA LEU A 302 3.44 -1.43 -4.07
C LEU A 302 4.56 -2.37 -4.55
N THR A 303 5.20 -2.04 -5.66
CA THR A 303 6.17 -2.93 -6.30
C THR A 303 7.61 -2.68 -5.90
N GLY A 304 7.91 -1.58 -5.22
CA GLY A 304 9.29 -1.28 -4.81
C GLY A 304 9.38 -0.20 -3.75
N ILE A 305 10.49 -0.24 -3.02
CA ILE A 305 10.93 0.77 -2.03
C ILE A 305 12.43 1.01 -2.20
N ALA A 306 12.98 2.03 -1.55
CA ALA A 306 14.40 2.37 -1.69
C ALA A 306 15.15 2.39 -0.35
N ARG A 307 16.48 2.32 -0.42
CA ARG A 307 17.39 2.48 0.72
C ARG A 307 18.61 3.30 0.31
N LEU A 308 19.13 4.08 1.26
CA LEU A 308 20.40 4.79 1.12
C LEU A 308 21.55 3.88 1.58
N VAL A 309 22.61 3.75 0.77
CA VAL A 309 23.76 2.90 1.07
C VAL A 309 24.75 3.66 1.96
N MET A 310 24.98 3.18 3.18
CA MET A 310 25.76 3.86 4.21
C MET A 310 27.26 3.54 4.17
N ARG A 311 27.65 2.45 3.51
CA ARG A 311 29.05 2.01 3.33
C ARG A 311 29.22 1.25 2.02
N ASP A 312 30.44 1.21 1.47
CA ASP A 312 30.72 0.37 0.32
C ASP A 312 30.39 -1.09 0.65
N THR A 313 29.67 -1.73 -0.25
CA THR A 313 29.14 -3.07 -0.03
C THR A 313 29.05 -3.87 -1.33
N VAL A 314 28.67 -5.15 -1.21
CA VAL A 314 28.38 -6.02 -2.35
C VAL A 314 26.99 -6.64 -2.15
N VAL A 315 26.12 -6.49 -3.15
CA VAL A 315 24.77 -7.07 -3.15
C VAL A 315 24.69 -8.09 -4.30
N ALA A 316 24.45 -9.34 -3.97
CA ALA A 316 24.40 -10.45 -4.94
C ALA A 316 25.59 -10.44 -5.94
N GLY A 317 26.81 -10.15 -5.45
CA GLY A 317 28.03 -10.09 -6.26
C GLY A 317 28.29 -8.75 -6.97
N VAL A 318 27.39 -7.78 -6.88
CA VAL A 318 27.54 -6.45 -7.51
C VAL A 318 28.06 -5.44 -6.48
N PRO A 319 29.18 -4.75 -6.73
CA PRO A 319 29.66 -3.67 -5.87
C PRO A 319 28.72 -2.48 -5.92
N VAL A 320 28.32 -1.98 -4.74
CA VAL A 320 27.45 -0.81 -4.57
C VAL A 320 28.18 0.18 -3.65
N PRO A 321 28.48 1.40 -4.10
CA PRO A 321 29.26 2.35 -3.33
C PRO A 321 28.41 3.03 -2.25
N ARG A 322 29.08 3.50 -1.20
CA ARG A 322 28.49 4.41 -0.21
C ARG A 322 27.85 5.63 -0.87
N GLY A 323 26.69 6.03 -0.38
CA GLY A 323 25.94 7.18 -0.87
C GLY A 323 25.08 6.90 -2.09
N ALA A 324 25.15 5.69 -2.67
CA ALA A 324 24.22 5.26 -3.69
C ALA A 324 22.81 5.05 -3.10
N VAL A 325 21.81 5.10 -3.96
CA VAL A 325 20.44 4.64 -3.64
C VAL A 325 20.25 3.29 -4.29
N ILE A 326 19.74 2.33 -3.51
CA ILE A 326 19.33 1.02 -4.02
C ILE A 326 17.81 0.85 -3.88
N GLY A 327 17.11 0.78 -5.03
CA GLY A 327 15.74 0.34 -5.11
C GLY A 327 15.66 -1.16 -4.91
N VAL A 328 14.67 -1.64 -4.16
CA VAL A 328 14.36 -3.05 -4.02
C VAL A 328 13.01 -3.31 -4.65
N SER A 329 12.98 -4.10 -5.74
CA SER A 329 11.75 -4.43 -6.45
C SER A 329 11.05 -5.61 -5.78
N LEU A 330 10.05 -5.31 -4.95
CA LEU A 330 9.20 -6.31 -4.29
C LEU A 330 8.41 -7.13 -5.32
N GLY A 331 7.94 -6.45 -6.40
CA GLY A 331 7.25 -7.09 -7.50
C GLY A 331 8.14 -8.09 -8.23
N ALA A 332 9.38 -7.70 -8.59
CA ALA A 332 10.32 -8.59 -9.26
C ALA A 332 10.71 -9.79 -8.36
N ALA A 333 10.94 -9.57 -7.06
CA ALA A 333 11.27 -10.62 -6.11
C ALA A 333 10.13 -11.64 -5.93
N ASN A 334 8.88 -11.19 -5.97
CA ASN A 334 7.71 -12.06 -5.91
C ASN A 334 7.47 -12.86 -7.20
N HIS A 335 8.15 -12.49 -8.28
CA HIS A 335 8.14 -13.17 -9.58
C HIS A 335 9.48 -13.83 -9.92
N ASP A 336 10.35 -14.03 -8.94
CA ASP A 336 11.64 -14.70 -9.15
C ASP A 336 11.43 -16.19 -9.42
N GLU A 337 11.77 -16.62 -10.63
CA GLU A 337 11.64 -18.00 -11.09
C GLU A 337 12.54 -18.99 -10.37
N THR A 338 13.56 -18.51 -9.66
CA THR A 338 14.41 -19.35 -8.80
C THR A 338 13.68 -19.75 -7.52
N ARG A 339 12.66 -18.99 -7.13
CA ARG A 339 11.88 -19.20 -5.91
C ARG A 339 10.47 -19.73 -6.19
N TRP A 340 9.85 -19.28 -7.26
CA TRP A 340 8.45 -19.56 -7.58
C TRP A 340 8.35 -20.32 -8.91
N GLU A 341 7.67 -21.45 -8.91
CA GLU A 341 7.29 -22.13 -10.15
C GLU A 341 6.16 -21.38 -10.83
N GLN A 342 6.27 -21.12 -12.14
CA GLN A 342 5.30 -20.34 -12.92
C GLN A 342 4.92 -19.03 -12.20
N PRO A 343 5.88 -18.13 -11.91
CA PRO A 343 5.69 -16.98 -11.01
C PRO A 343 4.60 -16.02 -11.49
N ASP A 344 4.36 -15.91 -12.80
CA ASP A 344 3.39 -14.97 -13.40
C ASP A 344 1.94 -15.50 -13.32
N THR A 345 1.77 -16.76 -12.93
CA THR A 345 0.45 -17.38 -12.80
C THR A 345 -0.12 -17.12 -11.40
N PHE A 346 -1.35 -16.58 -11.34
CA PHE A 346 -2.13 -16.54 -10.10
C PHE A 346 -2.69 -17.93 -9.83
N ASP A 347 -2.35 -18.50 -8.69
CA ASP A 347 -2.76 -19.86 -8.29
C ASP A 347 -2.92 -19.96 -6.77
N ILE A 348 -4.17 -19.98 -6.29
CA ILE A 348 -4.50 -20.09 -4.86
C ILE A 348 -4.12 -21.45 -4.26
N PHE A 349 -3.83 -22.44 -5.08
CA PHE A 349 -3.39 -23.77 -4.64
C PHE A 349 -1.88 -23.89 -4.53
N ARG A 350 -1.14 -22.85 -4.93
CA ARG A 350 0.31 -22.79 -4.81
C ARG A 350 0.76 -23.08 -3.38
N GLU A 351 1.85 -23.86 -3.22
CA GLU A 351 2.45 -24.09 -1.91
C GLU A 351 2.87 -22.75 -1.26
N PRO A 352 2.40 -22.45 -0.04
CA PRO A 352 2.69 -21.19 0.62
C PRO A 352 4.19 -20.98 0.88
N LYS A 353 4.73 -19.85 0.43
CA LYS A 353 6.09 -19.41 0.74
C LYS A 353 6.05 -17.92 1.13
N PRO A 354 6.97 -17.43 1.99
CA PRO A 354 7.08 -16.00 2.29
C PRO A 354 7.29 -15.19 1.01
N HIS A 355 6.44 -14.19 0.79
CA HIS A 355 6.55 -13.20 -0.28
C HIS A 355 7.00 -11.84 0.27
N MET A 356 7.37 -10.91 -0.62
CA MET A 356 7.92 -9.60 -0.27
C MET A 356 6.88 -8.45 -0.27
N ALA A 357 5.58 -8.72 -0.46
CA ALA A 357 4.57 -7.65 -0.57
C ALA A 357 4.47 -6.75 0.68
N PHE A 358 4.85 -7.26 1.85
CA PHE A 358 4.93 -6.50 3.10
C PHE A 358 6.36 -6.08 3.47
N ALA A 359 7.28 -6.08 2.51
CA ALA A 359 8.72 -5.95 2.74
C ALA A 359 9.28 -7.05 3.65
N TYR A 360 10.45 -6.83 4.28
CA TYR A 360 11.12 -7.80 5.13
C TYR A 360 11.99 -7.08 6.17
N GLY A 361 12.38 -7.77 7.27
CA GLY A 361 13.27 -7.23 8.30
C GLY A 361 12.58 -6.23 9.24
N ALA A 362 13.36 -5.29 9.79
CA ALA A 362 12.89 -4.34 10.80
C ALA A 362 11.69 -3.51 10.33
N HIS A 363 11.69 -3.10 9.07
CA HIS A 363 10.62 -2.32 8.43
C HIS A 363 9.50 -3.17 7.80
N THR A 364 9.35 -4.44 8.17
CA THR A 364 8.16 -5.21 7.75
C THR A 364 6.89 -4.45 8.08
N CYS A 365 5.94 -4.41 7.14
CA CYS A 365 4.72 -3.60 7.24
C CYS A 365 4.03 -3.75 8.60
N LEU A 366 3.82 -2.62 9.29
CA LEU A 366 3.13 -2.58 10.58
C LEU A 366 1.67 -3.03 10.46
N GLY A 367 1.01 -2.62 9.37
CA GLY A 367 -0.40 -2.88 9.09
C GLY A 367 -0.70 -4.24 8.46
N MET A 368 0.28 -5.14 8.31
CA MET A 368 0.10 -6.38 7.54
C MET A 368 -1.03 -7.29 8.05
N HIS A 369 -1.29 -7.29 9.35
CA HIS A 369 -2.37 -8.08 9.94
C HIS A 369 -3.72 -7.43 9.74
N LEU A 370 -3.77 -6.09 9.82
CA LEU A 370 -4.95 -5.29 9.54
C LEU A 370 -5.36 -5.44 8.07
N ALA A 371 -4.45 -5.26 7.13
CA ALA A 371 -4.73 -5.38 5.69
C ALA A 371 -5.28 -6.77 5.32
N ARG A 372 -4.73 -7.84 5.91
CA ARG A 372 -5.24 -9.21 5.71
C ARG A 372 -6.65 -9.40 6.29
N MET A 373 -6.91 -8.84 7.45
CA MET A 373 -8.22 -8.91 8.09
C MET A 373 -9.25 -8.13 7.28
N GLU A 374 -8.96 -6.89 6.91
CA GLU A 374 -9.79 -6.05 6.06
C GLU A 374 -10.13 -6.73 4.74
N THR A 375 -9.12 -7.23 4.02
CA THR A 375 -9.33 -7.94 2.76
C THR A 375 -10.19 -9.20 2.96
N ARG A 376 -9.96 -9.97 4.02
CA ARG A 376 -10.74 -11.17 4.32
C ARG A 376 -12.22 -10.86 4.59
N VAL A 377 -12.49 -9.84 5.39
CA VAL A 377 -13.86 -9.40 5.71
C VAL A 377 -14.58 -8.95 4.44
N MET A 378 -13.94 -8.06 3.68
CA MET A 378 -14.50 -7.53 2.44
C MET A 378 -14.78 -8.65 1.42
N MET A 379 -13.81 -9.55 1.20
CA MET A 379 -13.97 -10.67 0.25
C MET A 379 -15.11 -11.62 0.66
N ASN A 380 -15.23 -11.96 1.95
CA ASN A 380 -16.33 -12.79 2.43
C ASN A 380 -17.69 -12.11 2.20
N ALA A 381 -17.82 -10.83 2.54
CA ALA A 381 -19.05 -10.09 2.32
C ALA A 381 -19.42 -10.03 0.82
N VAL A 382 -18.45 -9.76 -0.06
CA VAL A 382 -18.65 -9.77 -1.53
C VAL A 382 -19.17 -11.13 -2.00
N LEU A 383 -18.56 -12.22 -1.55
CA LEU A 383 -18.95 -13.57 -1.98
C LEU A 383 -20.29 -14.02 -1.40
N ASP A 384 -20.69 -13.52 -0.23
CA ASP A 384 -21.96 -13.85 0.43
C ASP A 384 -23.12 -13.02 -0.12
N ARG A 385 -22.86 -11.76 -0.47
CA ARG A 385 -23.91 -10.80 -0.81
C ARG A 385 -24.13 -10.57 -2.30
N LEU A 386 -23.16 -10.96 -3.15
CA LEU A 386 -23.22 -10.79 -4.60
C LEU A 386 -23.26 -12.18 -5.30
N PRO A 387 -24.41 -12.87 -5.30
CA PRO A 387 -24.53 -14.16 -5.95
C PRO A 387 -24.34 -14.02 -7.47
N GLY A 388 -23.77 -15.03 -8.10
CA GLY A 388 -23.51 -14.99 -9.55
C GLY A 388 -22.44 -13.96 -9.97
N LEU A 389 -21.68 -13.37 -9.02
CA LEU A 389 -20.65 -12.36 -9.31
C LEU A 389 -19.67 -12.83 -10.38
N ARG A 390 -19.49 -12.00 -11.42
CA ARG A 390 -18.56 -12.19 -12.53
C ARG A 390 -18.18 -10.85 -13.14
N LEU A 391 -17.12 -10.80 -13.91
CA LEU A 391 -16.78 -9.61 -14.70
C LEU A 391 -17.94 -9.27 -15.65
N ASP A 392 -18.19 -7.98 -15.84
CA ASP A 392 -19.18 -7.54 -16.84
C ASP A 392 -18.68 -7.91 -18.24
N PRO A 393 -19.38 -8.77 -18.98
CA PRO A 393 -18.95 -9.18 -20.32
C PRO A 393 -18.98 -8.02 -21.34
N ALA A 394 -19.65 -6.92 -21.03
CA ALA A 394 -19.65 -5.71 -21.85
C ALA A 394 -18.47 -4.79 -21.55
N ALA A 395 -17.73 -5.02 -20.47
CA ALA A 395 -16.56 -4.22 -20.13
C ALA A 395 -15.37 -4.60 -21.01
N ALA A 396 -14.78 -3.60 -21.66
CA ALA A 396 -13.59 -3.80 -22.47
C ALA A 396 -12.33 -3.71 -21.57
N ASP A 397 -11.41 -4.69 -21.77
CA ASP A 397 -10.02 -4.62 -21.32
C ASP A 397 -9.80 -4.27 -19.84
N VAL A 398 -10.44 -5.00 -18.93
CA VAL A 398 -10.19 -4.88 -17.48
C VAL A 398 -8.84 -5.52 -17.15
N HIS A 399 -7.89 -4.72 -16.68
CA HIS A 399 -6.53 -5.18 -16.35
C HIS A 399 -5.88 -4.33 -15.25
N ILE A 400 -4.84 -4.90 -14.62
CA ILE A 400 -3.98 -4.18 -13.68
C ILE A 400 -2.99 -3.33 -14.46
N THR A 401 -2.73 -2.12 -13.98
CA THR A 401 -1.83 -1.16 -14.62
C THR A 401 -0.98 -0.42 -13.58
N GLY A 402 0.10 0.21 -14.04
CA GLY A 402 1.04 0.94 -13.20
C GLY A 402 2.37 0.20 -13.04
N LEU A 403 3.38 0.90 -12.54
CA LEU A 403 4.71 0.34 -12.25
C LEU A 403 5.03 0.43 -10.75
N GLY A 404 4.96 1.59 -10.12
CA GLY A 404 5.22 1.78 -8.69
C GLY A 404 4.08 1.29 -7.81
N PHE A 405 2.88 1.80 -8.07
CA PHE A 405 1.62 1.35 -7.49
C PHE A 405 0.77 0.69 -8.58
N ARG A 406 0.19 -0.49 -8.28
CA ARG A 406 -0.50 -1.31 -9.26
C ARG A 406 -1.91 -1.69 -8.82
N ALA A 407 -2.89 -1.39 -9.69
CA ALA A 407 -4.28 -1.82 -9.53
C ALA A 407 -5.03 -1.74 -10.88
N PRO A 408 -6.20 -2.39 -11.02
CA PRO A 408 -7.13 -2.05 -12.09
C PRO A 408 -7.72 -0.66 -11.84
N ARG A 409 -7.88 0.13 -12.91
CA ARG A 409 -8.52 1.46 -12.82
C ARG A 409 -10.02 1.38 -12.57
N GLN A 410 -10.64 0.30 -13.00
CA GLN A 410 -12.06 -0.03 -12.82
C GLN A 410 -12.20 -1.54 -12.75
N LEU A 411 -13.24 -2.01 -12.08
CA LEU A 411 -13.58 -3.43 -11.98
C LEU A 411 -15.10 -3.62 -12.15
N PRO A 412 -15.60 -3.43 -13.39
CA PRO A 412 -17.02 -3.60 -13.67
C PRO A 412 -17.44 -5.06 -13.53
N VAL A 413 -18.47 -5.27 -12.74
CA VAL A 413 -19.04 -6.60 -12.45
C VAL A 413 -20.55 -6.62 -12.62
N VAL A 414 -21.08 -7.81 -12.85
CA VAL A 414 -22.49 -8.12 -12.81
C VAL A 414 -22.73 -9.29 -11.86
N PHE A 415 -23.89 -9.27 -11.20
CA PHE A 415 -24.31 -10.27 -10.22
C PHE A 415 -25.84 -10.32 -10.16
N ASP A 416 -26.40 -11.34 -9.50
CA ASP A 416 -27.83 -11.45 -9.34
C ASP A 416 -28.29 -10.48 -8.23
N PRO A 417 -29.21 -9.54 -8.51
CA PRO A 417 -29.66 -8.57 -7.52
C PRO A 417 -30.45 -9.25 -6.39
N ARG A 418 -30.29 -8.75 -5.17
CA ARG A 418 -31.04 -9.19 -3.99
C ARG A 418 -31.99 -8.11 -3.48
#